data_2de1a1fdcfccb22c235477ad2b0909e7
#
_entry.id   2de1a1fdcfccb22c235477ad2b0909e7
#
_cell.length_a   1.000
_cell.length_b   1.000
_cell.length_c   1.000
_cell.angle_alpha   90.00
_cell.angle_beta   90.00
_cell.angle_gamma   90.00
#
_symmetry.space_group_name_H-M   'P 1'
#
loop_
_entity.id
_entity.type
_entity.pdbx_description
1 polymer ?
#
loop_
_entity_poly.entity_id
_entity_poly.type
_entity_poly.pdbx_seq_one_letter_code
_entity_poly.pdbx_strand_id
1 'polypeptide(L)'
;MVPFEILPGSYCGEAPGPGLVWDSWNYDPALLVVLLILTIFLRHKSSGLAAVAVLFVTFVSPLCALAAGLFSARVVHHVLLVAVAAPLLAAALPRRRKFGPMPLHFLVSTTILWLWHVPSAYDLALRDVAVYWIMQVSLLGSATLFWRAVLANGDAVGGVLWSLAGLIQMGLLGAILTLAPVVLYESHQQAPLLWGLMPIEDQQLGGLIMWVPAMLPYLAVVALLSRRAWNSAGAASA
;
A
#
# COMPACT_ATOMS: atom_id res chain seq x y z
N MET A 1 -10.41 14.07 -34.11
CA MET A 1 -9.37 13.99 -33.06
C MET A 1 -9.97 14.68 -31.85
N VAL A 2 -10.45 13.93 -30.89
CA VAL A 2 -10.88 14.50 -29.60
C VAL A 2 -9.59 14.89 -28.87
N PRO A 3 -9.45 16.11 -28.34
CA PRO A 3 -8.27 16.46 -27.58
C PRO A 3 -8.10 15.47 -26.44
N PHE A 4 -6.90 14.99 -26.25
CA PHE A 4 -6.50 14.13 -25.12
C PHE A 4 -6.74 14.94 -23.85
N GLU A 5 -7.90 14.78 -23.23
CA GLU A 5 -8.22 15.40 -21.96
C GLU A 5 -7.54 14.55 -20.90
N ILE A 6 -6.25 14.84 -20.69
CA ILE A 6 -5.48 14.32 -19.56
C ILE A 6 -6.21 14.79 -18.31
N LEU A 7 -6.61 13.85 -17.45
CA LEU A 7 -7.35 14.16 -16.22
C LEU A 7 -6.62 15.27 -15.45
N PRO A 8 -7.18 16.48 -15.33
CA PRO A 8 -6.55 17.53 -14.57
C PRO A 8 -6.61 17.15 -13.09
N GLY A 9 -5.46 17.10 -12.43
CA GLY A 9 -5.41 17.21 -11.00
C GLY A 9 -5.02 15.98 -10.18
N SER A 10 -4.39 14.94 -10.74
CA SER A 10 -3.73 13.96 -9.88
C SER A 10 -2.63 14.65 -9.05
N TYR A 11 -2.58 14.40 -7.74
CA TYR A 11 -1.54 14.90 -6.85
C TYR A 11 -0.11 14.61 -7.38
N CYS A 12 0.06 13.45 -8.01
CA CYS A 12 1.36 13.02 -8.56
C CYS A 12 1.69 13.63 -9.94
N GLY A 13 0.90 14.56 -10.44
CA GLY A 13 1.06 15.16 -11.76
C GLY A 13 0.43 14.35 -12.89
N GLU A 14 0.81 14.66 -14.12
CA GLU A 14 0.32 13.99 -15.32
C GLU A 14 0.93 12.59 -15.46
N ALA A 15 0.16 11.68 -16.06
CA ALA A 15 0.61 10.33 -16.35
C ALA A 15 1.75 10.35 -17.39
N PRO A 16 2.98 9.93 -17.05
CA PRO A 16 4.09 9.98 -18.00
C PRO A 16 3.97 8.89 -19.06
N GLY A 17 4.36 9.19 -20.30
CA GLY A 17 4.67 8.18 -21.30
C GLY A 17 6.05 7.53 -21.03
N PRO A 18 6.39 6.42 -21.72
CA PRO A 18 7.62 5.65 -21.49
C PRO A 18 8.92 6.46 -21.52
N GLY A 19 8.99 7.48 -22.37
CA GLY A 19 10.19 8.34 -22.53
C GLY A 19 10.36 9.40 -21.44
N LEU A 20 9.34 9.69 -20.64
CA LEU A 20 9.31 10.80 -19.67
C LEU A 20 9.30 10.34 -18.21
N VAL A 21 9.34 9.03 -17.97
CA VAL A 21 9.26 8.45 -16.61
C VAL A 21 10.30 9.03 -15.67
N TRP A 22 11.56 9.08 -16.11
CA TRP A 22 12.67 9.50 -15.26
C TRP A 22 12.72 10.99 -14.96
N ASP A 23 11.91 11.78 -15.65
CA ASP A 23 11.75 13.23 -15.40
C ASP A 23 10.56 13.53 -14.50
N SER A 24 9.72 12.51 -14.19
CA SER A 24 8.45 12.67 -13.47
C SER A 24 8.60 12.47 -11.96
N TRP A 25 9.54 13.16 -11.33
CA TRP A 25 9.72 13.16 -9.89
C TRP A 25 8.79 14.16 -9.21
N ASN A 26 8.25 13.81 -8.04
CA ASN A 26 7.40 14.70 -7.24
C ASN A 26 8.25 15.44 -6.18
N TYR A 27 8.52 16.71 -6.41
CA TYR A 27 9.28 17.57 -5.50
C TYR A 27 8.36 18.46 -4.65
N ASP A 28 7.16 18.01 -4.28
CA ASP A 28 6.28 18.78 -3.39
C ASP A 28 7.01 19.14 -2.08
N PRO A 29 7.18 20.44 -1.78
CA PRO A 29 7.92 20.87 -0.59
C PRO A 29 7.25 20.41 0.72
N ALA A 30 5.92 20.36 0.77
CA ALA A 30 5.21 19.93 1.97
C ALA A 30 5.46 18.44 2.25
N LEU A 31 5.43 17.60 1.22
CA LEU A 31 5.77 16.17 1.32
C LEU A 31 7.22 16.00 1.79
N LEU A 32 8.18 16.71 1.18
CA LEU A 32 9.59 16.59 1.54
C LEU A 32 9.84 17.00 3.00
N VAL A 33 9.18 18.06 3.49
CA VAL A 33 9.24 18.47 4.90
C VAL A 33 8.67 17.40 5.82
N VAL A 34 7.53 16.77 5.47
CA VAL A 34 6.95 15.68 6.25
C VAL A 34 7.90 14.48 6.31
N LEU A 35 8.50 14.08 5.18
CA LEU A 35 9.48 13.00 5.15
C LEU A 35 10.74 13.31 5.96
N LEU A 36 11.22 14.56 5.93
CA LEU A 36 12.34 15.00 6.76
C LEU A 36 12.00 14.92 8.26
N ILE A 37 10.82 15.40 8.67
CA ILE A 37 10.34 15.31 10.06
C ILE A 37 10.26 13.83 10.49
N LEU A 38 9.69 12.96 9.66
CA LEU A 38 9.63 11.52 9.94
C LEU A 38 11.03 10.91 10.05
N THR A 39 11.96 11.30 9.19
CA THR A 39 13.36 10.86 9.24
C THR A 39 14.01 11.23 10.58
N ILE A 40 13.87 12.48 11.01
CA ILE A 40 14.41 12.96 12.28
C ILE A 40 13.79 12.22 13.46
N PHE A 41 12.49 12.01 13.45
CA PHE A 41 11.74 11.31 14.51
C PHE A 41 12.12 9.83 14.60
N LEU A 42 12.31 9.16 13.46
CA LEU A 42 12.55 7.72 13.36
C LEU A 42 14.04 7.36 13.22
N ARG A 43 14.96 8.32 13.20
CA ARG A 43 16.40 8.13 12.90
C ARG A 43 17.09 7.06 13.75
N HIS A 44 16.61 6.82 14.97
CA HIS A 44 17.20 5.84 15.89
C HIS A 44 16.69 4.40 15.68
N LYS A 45 15.84 4.16 14.68
CA LYS A 45 15.25 2.86 14.36
C LYS A 45 15.49 2.52 12.90
N SER A 46 16.23 1.45 12.62
CA SER A 46 16.49 1.00 11.25
C SER A 46 15.19 0.72 10.47
N SER A 47 14.17 0.12 11.12
CA SER A 47 12.85 -0.08 10.53
C SER A 47 12.13 1.25 10.22
N GLY A 48 12.34 2.30 11.03
CA GLY A 48 11.81 3.62 10.78
C GLY A 48 12.42 4.28 9.55
N LEU A 49 13.75 4.23 9.44
CA LEU A 49 14.46 4.73 8.26
C LEU A 49 14.08 3.97 6.99
N ALA A 50 13.94 2.63 7.10
CA ALA A 50 13.47 1.82 5.99
C ALA A 50 12.03 2.19 5.57
N ALA A 51 11.13 2.46 6.52
CA ALA A 51 9.78 2.93 6.22
C ALA A 51 9.80 4.28 5.48
N VAL A 52 10.62 5.24 5.94
CA VAL A 52 10.76 6.54 5.25
C VAL A 52 11.33 6.37 3.84
N ALA A 53 12.31 5.47 3.65
CA ALA A 53 12.83 5.17 2.32
C ALA A 53 11.75 4.60 1.38
N VAL A 54 10.89 3.70 1.89
CA VAL A 54 9.74 3.19 1.11
C VAL A 54 8.75 4.30 0.80
N LEU A 55 8.42 5.18 1.76
CA LEU A 55 7.54 6.32 1.52
C LEU A 55 8.14 7.30 0.51
N PHE A 56 9.45 7.51 0.55
CA PHE A 56 10.15 8.33 -0.45
C PHE A 56 9.99 7.72 -1.86
N VAL A 57 10.24 6.42 -2.02
CA VAL A 57 10.03 5.72 -3.30
C VAL A 57 8.56 5.83 -3.73
N THR A 58 7.63 5.68 -2.80
CA THR A 58 6.20 5.67 -3.09
C THR A 58 5.70 7.05 -3.57
N PHE A 59 6.11 8.13 -2.93
CA PHE A 59 5.52 9.47 -3.15
C PHE A 59 6.42 10.45 -3.91
N VAL A 60 7.74 10.28 -3.89
CA VAL A 60 8.69 11.22 -4.51
C VAL A 60 9.21 10.70 -5.84
N SER A 61 9.44 9.38 -5.95
CA SER A 61 9.96 8.80 -7.19
C SER A 61 8.93 8.83 -8.35
N PRO A 62 9.34 8.57 -9.57
CA PRO A 62 8.43 8.44 -10.72
C PRO A 62 7.27 7.46 -10.55
N LEU A 63 7.33 6.57 -9.54
CA LEU A 63 6.22 5.68 -9.21
C LEU A 63 4.93 6.46 -8.86
N CYS A 64 5.05 7.65 -8.23
CA CYS A 64 3.89 8.50 -7.94
C CYS A 64 3.17 8.89 -9.24
N ALA A 65 3.90 9.41 -10.22
CA ALA A 65 3.34 9.81 -11.51
C ALA A 65 2.84 8.61 -12.34
N LEU A 66 3.59 7.49 -12.35
CA LEU A 66 3.13 6.25 -12.97
C LEU A 66 1.82 5.76 -12.38
N ALA A 67 1.67 5.85 -11.06
CA ALA A 67 0.45 5.47 -10.35
C ALA A 67 -0.75 6.39 -10.64
N ALA A 68 -0.54 7.57 -11.24
CA ALA A 68 -1.63 8.39 -11.77
C ALA A 68 -2.15 7.85 -13.11
N GLY A 69 -1.29 7.22 -13.91
CA GLY A 69 -1.63 6.71 -15.23
C GLY A 69 -2.01 5.23 -15.28
N LEU A 70 -1.20 4.39 -14.64
CA LEU A 70 -1.35 2.93 -14.68
C LEU A 70 -1.96 2.40 -13.39
N PHE A 71 -3.00 1.58 -13.51
CA PHE A 71 -3.60 0.89 -12.37
C PHE A 71 -2.61 -0.09 -11.73
N SER A 72 -1.86 -0.83 -12.53
CA SER A 72 -0.80 -1.73 -12.05
C SER A 72 0.25 -1.01 -11.21
N ALA A 73 0.70 0.18 -11.63
CA ALA A 73 1.62 1.02 -10.87
C ALA A 73 0.98 1.55 -9.57
N ARG A 74 -0.33 1.89 -9.60
CA ARG A 74 -1.09 2.27 -8.40
C ARG A 74 -1.16 1.13 -7.39
N VAL A 75 -1.35 -0.09 -7.86
CA VAL A 75 -1.33 -1.28 -6.99
C VAL A 75 0.06 -1.46 -6.36
N VAL A 76 1.15 -1.33 -7.12
CA VAL A 76 2.51 -1.34 -6.54
C VAL A 76 2.68 -0.26 -5.47
N HIS A 77 2.22 0.97 -5.75
CA HIS A 77 2.22 2.08 -4.81
C HIS A 77 1.49 1.73 -3.50
N HIS A 78 0.27 1.19 -3.58
CA HIS A 78 -0.53 0.81 -2.40
C HIS A 78 0.05 -0.41 -1.66
N VAL A 79 0.61 -1.39 -2.36
CA VAL A 79 1.29 -2.54 -1.74
C VAL A 79 2.52 -2.08 -0.95
N LEU A 80 3.33 -1.18 -1.51
CA LEU A 80 4.46 -0.59 -0.78
C LEU A 80 3.99 0.16 0.46
N LEU A 81 2.88 0.88 0.36
CA LEU A 81 2.31 1.64 1.48
C LEU A 81 1.79 0.73 2.59
N VAL A 82 0.91 -0.23 2.25
CA VAL A 82 0.13 -1.04 3.20
C VAL A 82 0.89 -2.27 3.69
N ALA A 83 1.66 -2.91 2.82
CA ALA A 83 2.31 -4.18 3.11
C ALA A 83 3.82 -4.06 3.40
N VAL A 84 4.45 -2.91 3.11
CA VAL A 84 5.88 -2.69 3.37
C VAL A 84 6.10 -1.53 4.34
N ALA A 85 5.67 -0.31 4.01
CA ALA A 85 5.89 0.85 4.87
C ALA A 85 5.14 0.72 6.21
N ALA A 86 3.88 0.28 6.20
CA ALA A 86 3.07 0.15 7.41
C ALA A 86 3.65 -0.82 8.45
N PRO A 87 4.06 -2.06 8.14
CA PRO A 87 4.71 -2.95 9.13
C PRO A 87 6.06 -2.42 9.62
N LEU A 88 6.84 -1.75 8.77
CA LEU A 88 8.09 -1.11 9.16
C LEU A 88 7.86 0.05 10.14
N LEU A 89 6.84 0.89 9.91
CA LEU A 89 6.40 1.92 10.85
C LEU A 89 5.92 1.32 12.16
N ALA A 90 5.08 0.28 12.08
CA ALA A 90 4.58 -0.44 13.24
C ALA A 90 5.72 -0.97 14.12
N ALA A 91 6.78 -1.50 13.51
CA ALA A 91 7.98 -2.00 14.20
C ALA A 91 8.85 -0.87 14.79
N ALA A 92 8.86 0.32 14.16
CA ALA A 92 9.62 1.48 14.62
C ALA A 92 8.98 2.19 15.82
N LEU A 93 7.65 2.16 15.92
CA LEU A 93 6.94 2.85 16.99
C LEU A 93 7.15 2.19 18.37
N PRO A 94 7.13 2.96 19.48
CA PRO A 94 7.33 2.41 20.83
C PRO A 94 6.34 1.29 21.16
N ARG A 95 6.83 0.19 21.71
CA ARG A 95 5.95 -0.92 22.11
C ARG A 95 5.09 -0.51 23.30
N ARG A 96 3.78 -0.51 23.14
CA ARG A 96 2.82 -0.41 24.25
C ARG A 96 2.42 -1.83 24.68
N ARG A 97 2.25 -2.05 25.97
CA ARG A 97 1.93 -3.38 26.56
C ARG A 97 0.58 -3.96 26.08
N LYS A 98 -0.39 -3.11 25.72
CA LYS A 98 -1.67 -3.51 25.15
C LYS A 98 -2.01 -2.57 24.02
N PHE A 99 -2.26 -3.11 22.84
CA PHE A 99 -2.61 -2.34 21.66
C PHE A 99 -3.90 -2.87 21.04
N GLY A 100 -5.02 -2.70 21.72
CA GLY A 100 -6.35 -3.06 21.22
C GLY A 100 -6.51 -4.50 20.69
N PRO A 101 -7.72 -4.94 20.41
CA PRO A 101 -7.97 -6.27 19.86
C PRO A 101 -7.59 -6.34 18.38
N MET A 102 -6.84 -7.37 17.97
CA MET A 102 -6.44 -7.60 16.57
C MET A 102 -7.63 -7.63 15.61
N PRO A 103 -8.78 -8.27 15.93
CA PRO A 103 -9.95 -8.26 15.06
C PRO A 103 -10.44 -6.87 14.65
N LEU A 104 -10.46 -5.93 15.58
CA LEU A 104 -10.91 -4.56 15.31
C LEU A 104 -10.00 -3.87 14.29
N HIS A 105 -8.67 -3.96 14.50
CA HIS A 105 -7.71 -3.35 13.60
C HIS A 105 -7.71 -4.01 12.21
N PHE A 106 -7.92 -5.33 12.16
CA PHE A 106 -8.11 -6.06 10.91
C PHE A 106 -9.35 -5.56 10.17
N LEU A 107 -10.51 -5.50 10.85
CA LEU A 107 -11.76 -5.05 10.24
C LEU A 107 -11.64 -3.61 9.73
N VAL A 108 -11.08 -2.70 10.51
CA VAL A 108 -10.88 -1.30 10.10
C VAL A 108 -9.97 -1.22 8.87
N SER A 109 -8.82 -1.90 8.89
CA SER A 109 -7.88 -1.88 7.77
C SER A 109 -8.47 -2.50 6.50
N THR A 110 -9.18 -3.62 6.64
CA THR A 110 -9.86 -4.29 5.51
C THR A 110 -10.97 -3.41 4.94
N THR A 111 -11.83 -2.84 5.79
CA THR A 111 -12.92 -1.96 5.33
C THR A 111 -12.37 -0.75 4.58
N ILE A 112 -11.31 -0.11 5.07
CA ILE A 112 -10.69 1.04 4.41
C ILE A 112 -10.07 0.62 3.07
N LEU A 113 -9.39 -0.54 3.03
CA LEU A 113 -8.83 -1.05 1.78
C LEU A 113 -9.92 -1.28 0.72
N TRP A 114 -11.00 -1.97 1.08
CA TRP A 114 -12.11 -2.25 0.17
C TRP A 114 -12.86 -0.99 -0.25
N LEU A 115 -13.08 -0.04 0.67
CA LEU A 115 -13.71 1.24 0.37
C LEU A 115 -12.96 1.98 -0.74
N TRP A 116 -11.63 2.06 -0.66
CA TRP A 116 -10.81 2.74 -1.66
C TRP A 116 -10.63 1.95 -2.97
N HIS A 117 -11.15 0.73 -3.05
CA HIS A 117 -11.25 -0.04 -4.29
C HIS A 117 -12.66 -0.02 -4.90
N VAL A 118 -13.63 0.66 -4.26
CA VAL A 118 -14.90 0.99 -4.92
C VAL A 118 -14.62 2.00 -6.05
N PRO A 119 -15.02 1.72 -7.31
CA PRO A 119 -14.61 2.54 -8.47
C PRO A 119 -14.87 4.03 -8.30
N SER A 120 -16.06 4.42 -7.81
CA SER A 120 -16.42 5.83 -7.62
C SER A 120 -15.55 6.54 -6.57
N ALA A 121 -15.23 5.88 -5.46
CA ALA A 121 -14.36 6.44 -4.42
C ALA A 121 -12.91 6.55 -4.91
N TYR A 122 -12.46 5.53 -5.64
CA TYR A 122 -11.13 5.49 -6.24
C TYR A 122 -10.94 6.61 -7.26
N ASP A 123 -11.84 6.73 -8.24
CA ASP A 123 -11.75 7.76 -9.28
C ASP A 123 -11.86 9.17 -8.70
N LEU A 124 -12.69 9.37 -7.67
CA LEU A 124 -12.74 10.64 -6.93
C LEU A 124 -11.38 10.99 -6.29
N ALA A 125 -10.71 10.02 -5.69
CA ALA A 125 -9.40 10.24 -5.08
C ALA A 125 -8.31 10.59 -6.11
N LEU A 126 -8.45 10.19 -7.37
CA LEU A 126 -7.51 10.59 -8.42
C LEU A 126 -7.82 11.96 -9.03
N ARG A 127 -9.05 12.47 -8.86
CA ARG A 127 -9.50 13.78 -9.38
C ARG A 127 -9.39 14.91 -8.35
N ASP A 128 -9.30 14.59 -7.05
CA ASP A 128 -9.27 15.57 -5.96
C ASP A 128 -8.09 15.32 -5.02
N VAL A 129 -7.23 16.32 -4.83
CA VAL A 129 -6.01 16.24 -4.02
C VAL A 129 -6.31 15.99 -2.55
N ALA A 130 -7.38 16.56 -2.00
CA ALA A 130 -7.73 16.35 -0.58
C ALA A 130 -8.21 14.91 -0.36
N VAL A 131 -9.05 14.38 -1.26
CA VAL A 131 -9.53 13.00 -1.22
C VAL A 131 -8.37 12.02 -1.45
N TYR A 132 -7.43 12.35 -2.35
CA TYR A 132 -6.20 11.58 -2.52
C TYR A 132 -5.45 11.41 -1.19
N TRP A 133 -5.22 12.52 -0.46
CA TRP A 133 -4.51 12.45 0.82
C TRP A 133 -5.31 11.72 1.92
N ILE A 134 -6.64 11.87 1.94
CA ILE A 134 -7.50 11.07 2.84
C ILE A 134 -7.32 9.58 2.55
N MET A 135 -7.28 9.17 1.27
CA MET A 135 -7.02 7.79 0.87
C MET A 135 -5.65 7.32 1.38
N GLN A 136 -4.57 8.04 1.08
CA GLN A 136 -3.22 7.62 1.45
C GLN A 136 -3.02 7.53 2.96
N VAL A 137 -3.48 8.55 3.70
CA VAL A 137 -3.34 8.60 5.17
C VAL A 137 -4.20 7.53 5.85
N SER A 138 -5.42 7.30 5.38
CA SER A 138 -6.30 6.27 5.95
C SER A 138 -5.77 4.86 5.65
N LEU A 139 -5.27 4.58 4.45
CA LEU A 139 -4.64 3.31 4.10
C LEU A 139 -3.39 3.04 4.94
N LEU A 140 -2.44 3.99 4.97
CA LEU A 140 -1.20 3.84 5.74
C LEU A 140 -1.49 3.75 7.24
N GLY A 141 -2.37 4.61 7.75
CA GLY A 141 -2.71 4.68 9.18
C GLY A 141 -3.38 3.40 9.66
N SER A 142 -4.45 2.96 8.99
CA SER A 142 -5.17 1.74 9.38
C SER A 142 -4.31 0.49 9.26
N ALA A 143 -3.51 0.37 8.18
CA ALA A 143 -2.56 -0.73 8.02
C ALA A 143 -1.46 -0.70 9.12
N THR A 144 -0.92 0.48 9.46
CA THR A 144 0.06 0.61 10.55
C THR A 144 -0.53 0.16 11.89
N LEU A 145 -1.78 0.51 12.18
CA LEU A 145 -2.47 0.07 13.38
C LEU A 145 -2.70 -1.46 13.38
N PHE A 146 -3.11 -2.03 12.26
CA PHE A 146 -3.25 -3.48 12.10
C PHE A 146 -1.91 -4.20 12.34
N TRP A 147 -0.85 -3.82 11.63
CA TRP A 147 0.47 -4.42 11.79
C TRP A 147 1.01 -4.25 13.21
N ARG A 148 0.70 -3.13 13.85
CA ARG A 148 1.07 -2.90 15.24
C ARG A 148 0.37 -3.85 16.18
N ALA A 149 -0.93 -4.12 16.00
CA ALA A 149 -1.67 -5.09 16.79
C ALA A 149 -1.09 -6.50 16.60
N VAL A 150 -0.75 -6.88 15.35
CA VAL A 150 -0.13 -8.17 15.02
C VAL A 150 1.26 -8.34 15.66
N LEU A 151 2.11 -7.31 15.61
CA LEU A 151 3.51 -7.42 16.03
C LEU A 151 3.74 -7.19 17.55
N ALA A 152 2.84 -6.47 18.23
CA ALA A 152 3.06 -5.99 19.59
C ALA A 152 2.32 -6.77 20.70
N ASN A 153 1.27 -7.51 20.39
CA ASN A 153 0.40 -8.12 21.40
C ASN A 153 0.98 -9.37 22.12
N GLY A 154 2.13 -9.86 21.69
CA GLY A 154 2.77 -11.05 22.30
C GLY A 154 2.10 -12.39 21.99
N ASP A 155 0.91 -12.38 21.38
CA ASP A 155 0.20 -13.54 20.86
C ASP A 155 0.68 -13.86 19.44
N ALA A 156 1.68 -14.73 19.34
CA ALA A 156 2.25 -15.10 18.05
C ALA A 156 1.27 -15.91 17.19
N VAL A 157 0.47 -16.77 17.79
CA VAL A 157 -0.53 -17.58 17.06
C VAL A 157 -1.62 -16.70 16.48
N GLY A 158 -2.21 -15.82 17.30
CA GLY A 158 -3.17 -14.82 16.83
C GLY A 158 -2.58 -13.91 15.75
N GLY A 159 -1.33 -13.48 15.93
CA GLY A 159 -0.61 -12.68 14.94
C GLY A 159 -0.46 -13.39 13.58
N VAL A 160 -0.16 -14.71 13.58
CA VAL A 160 -0.13 -15.53 12.35
C VAL A 160 -1.51 -15.60 11.71
N LEU A 161 -2.54 -15.94 12.48
CA LEU A 161 -3.91 -16.09 11.95
C LEU A 161 -4.43 -14.80 11.33
N TRP A 162 -4.24 -13.65 12.00
CA TRP A 162 -4.68 -12.35 11.46
C TRP A 162 -3.84 -11.88 10.28
N SER A 163 -2.56 -12.24 10.22
CA SER A 163 -1.73 -11.98 9.02
C SER A 163 -2.22 -12.81 7.83
N LEU A 164 -2.57 -14.07 8.04
CA LEU A 164 -3.15 -14.94 6.99
C LEU A 164 -4.53 -14.42 6.55
N ALA A 165 -5.38 -13.95 7.48
CA ALA A 165 -6.65 -13.31 7.13
C ALA A 165 -6.44 -12.06 6.26
N GLY A 166 -5.44 -11.22 6.59
CA GLY A 166 -5.04 -10.06 5.78
C GLY A 166 -4.58 -10.45 4.38
N LEU A 167 -3.78 -11.50 4.28
CA LEU A 167 -3.31 -12.06 3.02
C LEU A 167 -4.49 -12.57 2.16
N ILE A 168 -5.41 -13.33 2.75
CA ILE A 168 -6.56 -13.92 2.05
C ILE A 168 -7.46 -12.82 1.49
N GLN A 169 -7.82 -11.81 2.30
CA GLN A 169 -8.72 -10.75 1.84
C GLN A 169 -8.05 -9.85 0.77
N MET A 170 -6.75 -9.59 0.86
CA MET A 170 -6.01 -8.88 -0.18
C MET A 170 -5.95 -9.70 -1.48
N GLY A 171 -5.70 -11.02 -1.36
CA GLY A 171 -5.72 -11.95 -2.50
C GLY A 171 -7.10 -12.04 -3.14
N LEU A 172 -8.18 -12.04 -2.34
CA LEU A 172 -9.55 -12.04 -2.85
C LEU A 172 -9.84 -10.79 -3.69
N LEU A 173 -9.46 -9.61 -3.20
CA LEU A 173 -9.61 -8.36 -3.96
C LEU A 173 -8.77 -8.40 -5.24
N GLY A 174 -7.53 -8.85 -5.17
CA GLY A 174 -6.66 -9.03 -6.34
C GLY A 174 -7.25 -10.01 -7.36
N ALA A 175 -7.84 -11.13 -6.91
CA ALA A 175 -8.51 -12.08 -7.78
C ALA A 175 -9.73 -11.47 -8.49
N ILE A 176 -10.56 -10.69 -7.77
CA ILE A 176 -11.69 -9.95 -8.36
C ILE A 176 -11.21 -9.03 -9.48
N LEU A 177 -10.15 -8.26 -9.23
CA LEU A 177 -9.60 -7.33 -10.22
C LEU A 177 -8.98 -8.04 -11.43
N THR A 178 -8.29 -9.17 -11.20
CA THR A 178 -7.67 -9.97 -12.27
C THR A 178 -8.73 -10.63 -13.16
N LEU A 179 -9.81 -11.10 -12.56
CA LEU A 179 -10.85 -11.86 -13.27
C LEU A 179 -12.00 -10.99 -13.77
N ALA A 180 -12.00 -9.69 -13.48
CA ALA A 180 -13.02 -8.76 -13.95
C ALA A 180 -13.05 -8.74 -15.49
N PRO A 181 -14.23 -8.94 -16.11
CA PRO A 181 -14.35 -8.96 -17.56
C PRO A 181 -14.42 -7.56 -18.21
N VAL A 182 -14.46 -6.51 -17.37
CA VAL A 182 -14.60 -5.11 -17.79
C VAL A 182 -13.63 -4.22 -17.04
N VAL A 183 -13.29 -3.09 -17.63
CA VAL A 183 -12.51 -2.03 -16.96
C VAL A 183 -13.38 -1.37 -15.90
N LEU A 184 -12.93 -1.37 -14.66
CA LEU A 184 -13.68 -0.86 -13.51
C LEU A 184 -13.37 0.62 -13.22
N TYR A 185 -12.17 1.10 -13.57
CA TYR A 185 -11.67 2.42 -13.18
C TYR A 185 -11.55 3.34 -14.40
N GLU A 186 -12.36 4.39 -14.44
CA GLU A 186 -12.36 5.37 -15.52
C GLU A 186 -11.03 6.12 -15.64
N SER A 187 -10.38 6.38 -14.51
CA SER A 187 -9.11 7.11 -14.46
C SER A 187 -7.96 6.43 -15.21
N HIS A 188 -8.06 5.11 -15.49
CA HIS A 188 -7.01 4.33 -16.15
C HIS A 188 -7.39 3.82 -17.54
N GLN A 189 -8.30 4.53 -18.26
CA GLN A 189 -8.69 4.10 -19.60
C GLN A 189 -7.76 4.58 -20.71
N GLN A 190 -7.04 5.68 -20.53
CA GLN A 190 -6.26 6.31 -21.59
C GLN A 190 -4.74 6.06 -21.47
N ALA A 191 -4.19 6.25 -20.28
CA ALA A 191 -2.76 6.20 -20.07
C ALA A 191 -2.11 4.84 -20.36
N PRO A 192 -2.72 3.66 -20.12
CA PRO A 192 -2.15 2.37 -20.48
C PRO A 192 -1.84 2.23 -21.97
N LEU A 193 -2.63 2.88 -22.84
CA LEU A 193 -2.41 2.84 -24.30
C LEU A 193 -1.06 3.43 -24.71
N LEU A 194 -0.55 4.42 -23.96
CA LEU A 194 0.79 4.98 -24.18
C LEU A 194 1.92 3.97 -23.91
N TRP A 195 1.60 2.92 -23.12
CA TRP A 195 2.50 1.84 -22.75
C TRP A 195 2.28 0.58 -23.59
N GLY A 196 1.42 0.64 -24.62
CA GLY A 196 1.07 -0.51 -25.44
C GLY A 196 0.22 -1.55 -24.72
N LEU A 197 -0.45 -1.18 -23.61
CA LEU A 197 -1.35 -2.04 -22.84
C LEU A 197 -2.80 -1.64 -23.09
N MET A 198 -3.67 -2.62 -23.22
CA MET A 198 -5.11 -2.36 -23.11
C MET A 198 -5.46 -2.02 -21.66
N PRO A 199 -6.44 -1.12 -21.39
CA PRO A 199 -6.84 -0.78 -20.03
C PRO A 199 -7.21 -1.99 -19.16
N ILE A 200 -7.83 -2.99 -19.77
CA ILE A 200 -8.18 -4.24 -19.07
C ILE A 200 -6.93 -5.06 -18.69
N GLU A 201 -5.91 -5.08 -19.54
CA GLU A 201 -4.65 -5.80 -19.27
C GLU A 201 -3.90 -5.15 -18.11
N ASP A 202 -3.84 -3.81 -18.06
CA ASP A 202 -3.24 -3.07 -16.95
C ASP A 202 -4.00 -3.32 -15.63
N GLN A 203 -5.34 -3.34 -15.67
CA GLN A 203 -6.15 -3.68 -14.50
C GLN A 203 -5.90 -5.12 -14.01
N GLN A 204 -5.88 -6.08 -14.94
CA GLN A 204 -5.62 -7.49 -14.63
C GLN A 204 -4.20 -7.68 -14.09
N LEU A 205 -3.22 -7.00 -14.66
CA LEU A 205 -1.84 -6.98 -14.14
C LEU A 205 -1.79 -6.41 -12.72
N GLY A 206 -2.50 -5.32 -12.43
CA GLY A 206 -2.63 -4.77 -11.09
C GLY A 206 -3.22 -5.78 -10.12
N GLY A 207 -4.31 -6.44 -10.48
CA GLY A 207 -4.91 -7.52 -9.69
C GLY A 207 -3.92 -8.66 -9.41
N LEU A 208 -3.17 -9.09 -10.41
CA LEU A 208 -2.14 -10.14 -10.28
C LEU A 208 -1.01 -9.71 -9.34
N ILE A 209 -0.54 -8.47 -9.42
CA ILE A 209 0.45 -7.91 -8.49
C ILE A 209 -0.07 -7.91 -7.05
N MET A 210 -1.33 -7.53 -6.86
CA MET A 210 -1.98 -7.56 -5.55
C MET A 210 -2.15 -8.98 -5.02
N TRP A 211 -2.42 -9.95 -5.91
CA TRP A 211 -2.62 -11.34 -5.53
C TRP A 211 -1.30 -12.05 -5.20
N VAL A 212 -0.28 -11.97 -6.05
CA VAL A 212 0.94 -12.78 -5.91
C VAL A 212 2.08 -12.03 -5.21
N PRO A 213 2.69 -10.94 -5.74
CA PRO A 213 3.78 -10.25 -5.07
C PRO A 213 3.42 -9.69 -3.70
N ALA A 214 2.19 -9.19 -3.52
CA ALA A 214 1.76 -8.62 -2.25
C ALA A 214 1.63 -9.65 -1.12
N MET A 215 1.59 -10.95 -1.42
CA MET A 215 1.66 -12.01 -0.39
C MET A 215 2.99 -12.03 0.35
N LEU A 216 4.10 -11.69 -0.31
CA LEU A 216 5.46 -11.85 0.23
C LEU A 216 5.68 -11.14 1.56
N PRO A 217 5.30 -9.86 1.77
CA PRO A 217 5.43 -9.19 3.06
C PRO A 217 4.62 -9.86 4.17
N TYR A 218 3.41 -10.35 3.87
CA TYR A 218 2.58 -11.06 4.85
C TYR A 218 3.20 -12.39 5.25
N LEU A 219 3.69 -13.17 4.27
CA LEU A 219 4.38 -14.45 4.53
C LEU A 219 5.67 -14.25 5.32
N ALA A 220 6.40 -13.16 5.08
CA ALA A 220 7.58 -12.82 5.86
C ALA A 220 7.23 -12.57 7.35
N VAL A 221 6.12 -11.87 7.63
CA VAL A 221 5.65 -11.66 9.00
C VAL A 221 5.16 -12.98 9.63
N VAL A 222 4.42 -13.79 8.89
CA VAL A 222 3.98 -15.13 9.33
C VAL A 222 5.19 -15.98 9.72
N ALA A 223 6.21 -16.08 8.86
CA ALA A 223 7.44 -16.82 9.15
C ALA A 223 8.16 -16.28 10.39
N LEU A 224 8.27 -14.97 10.54
CA LEU A 224 8.87 -14.32 11.71
C LEU A 224 8.14 -14.68 13.01
N LEU A 225 6.80 -14.61 13.01
CA LEU A 225 5.99 -14.89 14.20
C LEU A 225 5.99 -16.39 14.53
N SER A 226 5.90 -17.26 13.52
CA SER A 226 5.99 -18.72 13.70
C SER A 226 7.35 -19.11 14.32
N ARG A 227 8.45 -18.54 13.85
CA ARG A 227 9.77 -18.75 14.44
C ARG A 227 9.83 -18.28 15.90
N ARG A 228 9.22 -17.14 16.23
CA ARG A 228 9.16 -16.65 17.62
C ARG A 228 8.38 -17.61 18.52
N ALA A 229 7.21 -18.10 18.05
CA ALA A 229 6.40 -19.06 18.78
C ALA A 229 7.16 -20.37 19.05
N TRP A 230 7.85 -20.89 18.04
CA TRP A 230 8.67 -22.10 18.16
C TRP A 230 9.77 -21.98 19.20
N ASN A 231 10.53 -20.88 19.13
CA ASN A 231 11.63 -20.64 20.07
C ASN A 231 11.13 -20.48 21.52
N SER A 232 9.96 -19.86 21.74
CA SER A 232 9.38 -19.72 23.07
C SER A 232 8.86 -21.05 23.63
N ALA A 233 8.31 -21.93 22.80
CA ALA A 233 7.89 -23.27 23.22
C ALA A 233 9.08 -24.16 23.60
N GLY A 234 10.18 -24.14 22.83
CA GLY A 234 11.40 -24.88 23.14
C GLY A 234 12.08 -24.43 24.43
N ALA A 235 12.05 -23.12 24.73
CA ALA A 235 12.60 -22.59 25.98
C ALA A 235 11.75 -22.93 27.23
N ALA A 236 10.47 -23.25 27.05
CA ALA A 236 9.57 -23.65 28.15
C ALA A 236 9.66 -25.16 28.48
N SER A 237 10.25 -25.96 27.57
CA SER A 237 10.42 -27.41 27.70
C SER A 237 11.85 -27.83 28.14
N ALA A 238 12.77 -26.88 28.21
CA ALA A 238 14.16 -27.06 28.69
C ALA A 238 14.34 -26.54 30.13
#